data_d28b6bb3959de26fb5d1cde0afa5f99c
#
_entry.id   d28b6bb3959de26fb5d1cde0afa5f99c
#
_cell.length_a   1.000
_cell.length_b   1.000
_cell.length_c   1.000
_cell.angle_alpha   90.00
_cell.angle_beta   90.00
_cell.angle_gamma   90.00
#
_symmetry.space_group_name_H-M   'P 1'
#
loop_
_entity.id
_entity.type
_entity.pdbx_description
1 polymer ?
#
loop_
_entity_poly.entity_id
_entity_poly.type
_entity_poly.pdbx_seq_one_letter_code
_entity_poly.pdbx_strand_id
1 'polypeptide(L)'
;YELSTMPGFAGSSAYFLRYMDPRNSEALVSKRANEYWRNVDLYIGGIEHATGHLMYSRFWNMFLYDLGYVCESEPFKKLVNQGMIQGRSNFVYRVVGTNKFVSLNLKGDYQTQEIHVDVNIVKNDVLDLDAFRAWRPEFKDAEFILENGQYICGWAVEKMSKSMFNVVNPDFIVEQY
;
A
#
# COMPACT_ATOMS: atom_id res chain seq x y z
N TYR A 1 24.84 -20.13 -12.26
CA TYR A 1 24.72 -19.24 -13.42
C TYR A 1 23.43 -18.43 -13.29
N GLU A 2 23.52 -17.10 -13.46
CA GLU A 2 22.36 -16.24 -13.62
C GLU A 2 21.62 -16.62 -14.90
N LEU A 3 20.30 -16.85 -14.81
CA LEU A 3 19.46 -17.15 -15.96
C LEU A 3 18.68 -15.92 -16.44
N SER A 4 18.66 -14.85 -15.65
CA SER A 4 18.06 -13.57 -16.01
C SER A 4 19.11 -12.67 -16.68
N THR A 5 18.71 -11.96 -17.72
CA THR A 5 19.60 -11.05 -18.45
C THR A 5 19.78 -9.70 -17.76
N MET A 6 18.87 -9.35 -16.84
CA MET A 6 18.88 -8.07 -16.12
C MET A 6 18.28 -8.24 -14.71
N PRO A 7 18.68 -7.40 -13.73
CA PRO A 7 18.03 -7.34 -12.43
C PRO A 7 16.53 -7.03 -12.54
N GLY A 8 15.73 -7.54 -11.63
CA GLY A 8 14.27 -7.38 -11.64
C GLY A 8 13.77 -5.93 -11.67
N PHE A 9 14.59 -4.95 -11.27
CA PHE A 9 14.27 -3.52 -11.28
C PHE A 9 14.51 -2.81 -12.63
N ALA A 10 15.14 -3.44 -13.61
CA ALA A 10 15.47 -2.76 -14.87
C ALA A 10 14.20 -2.32 -15.64
N GLY A 11 13.22 -3.20 -15.78
CA GLY A 11 11.96 -2.87 -16.44
C GLY A 11 11.19 -1.75 -15.75
N SER A 12 11.03 -1.84 -14.44
CA SER A 12 10.34 -0.82 -13.63
C SER A 12 11.09 0.52 -13.60
N SER A 13 12.40 0.51 -13.82
CA SER A 13 13.22 1.72 -13.82
C SER A 13 13.11 2.55 -15.09
N ALA A 14 12.69 1.96 -16.21
CA ALA A 14 12.64 2.59 -17.52
C ALA A 14 11.24 2.53 -18.18
N TYR A 15 10.20 2.11 -17.44
CA TYR A 15 8.86 1.89 -18.00
C TYR A 15 8.25 3.14 -18.62
N PHE A 16 8.54 4.33 -18.10
CA PHE A 16 8.04 5.61 -18.61
C PHE A 16 8.53 5.89 -20.04
N LEU A 17 9.73 5.42 -20.42
CA LEU A 17 10.22 5.49 -21.79
C LEU A 17 9.39 4.59 -22.72
N ARG A 18 9.06 3.38 -22.26
CA ARG A 18 8.18 2.48 -23.02
C ARG A 18 6.78 3.04 -23.21
N TYR A 19 6.25 3.78 -22.24
CA TYR A 19 4.94 4.42 -22.36
C TYR A 19 4.89 5.55 -23.41
N MET A 20 6.03 6.16 -23.73
CA MET A 20 6.10 7.14 -24.81
C MET A 20 5.89 6.51 -26.21
N ASP A 21 6.21 5.21 -26.35
CA ASP A 21 6.16 4.48 -27.63
C ASP A 21 5.83 2.99 -27.43
N PRO A 22 4.61 2.68 -26.91
CA PRO A 22 4.30 1.35 -26.37
C PRO A 22 4.23 0.24 -27.41
N ARG A 23 4.05 0.58 -28.70
CA ARG A 23 3.93 -0.37 -29.80
C ARG A 23 5.22 -0.55 -30.61
N ASN A 24 6.30 0.09 -30.20
CA ASN A 24 7.57 -0.01 -30.89
C ASN A 24 8.22 -1.38 -30.63
N SER A 25 8.41 -2.17 -31.70
CA SER A 25 9.06 -3.50 -31.64
C SER A 25 10.58 -3.43 -31.81
N GLU A 26 11.11 -2.30 -32.32
CA GLU A 26 12.52 -2.18 -32.71
C GLU A 26 13.40 -1.58 -31.60
N ALA A 27 12.80 -0.70 -30.77
CA ALA A 27 13.52 0.02 -29.73
C ALA A 27 12.67 0.21 -28.46
N LEU A 28 13.32 0.50 -27.35
CA LEU A 28 12.64 0.86 -26.10
C LEU A 28 11.72 2.08 -26.28
N VAL A 29 12.20 3.07 -27.03
CA VAL A 29 11.47 4.26 -27.44
C VAL A 29 12.10 4.77 -28.73
N SER A 30 11.30 5.24 -29.71
CA SER A 30 11.83 5.89 -30.91
C SER A 30 12.36 7.27 -30.58
N LYS A 31 13.37 7.71 -31.33
CA LYS A 31 13.92 9.07 -31.19
C LYS A 31 12.84 10.14 -31.30
N ARG A 32 11.94 9.99 -32.29
CA ARG A 32 10.81 10.92 -32.50
C ARG A 32 9.88 11.01 -31.28
N ALA A 33 9.51 9.88 -30.66
CA ALA A 33 8.65 9.87 -29.50
C ALA A 33 9.36 10.45 -28.29
N ASN A 34 10.64 10.14 -28.09
CA ASN A 34 11.43 10.69 -27.00
C ASN A 34 11.67 12.20 -27.13
N GLU A 35 11.94 12.71 -28.33
CA GLU A 35 12.07 14.15 -28.58
C GLU A 35 10.75 14.92 -28.43
N TYR A 36 9.61 14.26 -28.68
CA TYR A 36 8.28 14.85 -28.47
C TYR A 36 7.89 14.92 -27.00
N TRP A 37 7.98 13.80 -26.28
CA TRP A 37 7.56 13.71 -24.87
C TRP A 37 8.63 14.23 -23.90
N ARG A 38 9.90 14.07 -24.24
CA ARG A 38 11.07 14.44 -23.44
C ARG A 38 11.04 13.76 -22.07
N ASN A 39 11.38 14.46 -21.01
CA ASN A 39 11.27 13.97 -19.63
C ASN A 39 9.84 14.15 -19.08
N VAL A 40 9.47 13.33 -18.09
CA VAL A 40 8.14 13.37 -17.47
C VAL A 40 7.93 14.69 -16.73
N ASP A 41 6.82 15.37 -17.01
CA ASP A 41 6.55 16.69 -16.44
C ASP A 41 6.26 16.66 -14.95
N LEU A 42 5.51 15.64 -14.49
CA LEU A 42 5.15 15.45 -13.09
C LEU A 42 5.16 13.97 -12.74
N TYR A 43 5.96 13.60 -11.75
CA TYR A 43 6.06 12.25 -11.22
C TYR A 43 5.60 12.22 -9.77
N ILE A 44 4.58 11.41 -9.47
CA ILE A 44 3.96 11.34 -8.15
C ILE A 44 4.11 9.92 -7.61
N GLY A 45 4.60 9.79 -6.38
CA GLY A 45 4.75 8.48 -5.77
C GLY A 45 5.16 8.55 -4.31
N GLY A 46 5.05 7.40 -3.61
CA GLY A 46 5.42 7.29 -2.22
C GLY A 46 6.94 7.42 -2.01
N ILE A 47 7.32 7.95 -0.86
CA ILE A 47 8.73 8.13 -0.47
C ILE A 47 9.49 6.79 -0.34
N GLU A 48 8.78 5.69 -0.14
CA GLU A 48 9.35 4.33 -0.07
C GLU A 48 10.09 3.89 -1.34
N HIS A 49 9.85 4.59 -2.45
CA HIS A 49 10.52 4.34 -3.72
C HIS A 49 11.80 5.14 -3.93
N ALA A 50 12.17 6.03 -2.98
CA ALA A 50 13.31 6.94 -3.11
C ALA A 50 14.65 6.20 -3.25
N THR A 51 14.88 5.17 -2.45
CA THR A 51 16.14 4.39 -2.45
C THR A 51 16.16 3.24 -3.46
N GLY A 52 15.05 2.94 -4.08
CA GLY A 52 14.94 1.88 -5.09
C GLY A 52 14.63 2.47 -6.46
N HIS A 53 13.35 2.47 -6.81
CA HIS A 53 12.86 2.85 -8.13
C HIS A 53 13.36 4.22 -8.62
N LEU A 54 13.30 5.26 -7.82
CA LEU A 54 13.69 6.62 -8.25
C LEU A 54 15.19 6.72 -8.54
N MET A 55 16.03 6.10 -7.71
CA MET A 55 17.48 6.08 -7.91
C MET A 55 17.84 5.28 -9.17
N TYR A 56 17.24 4.10 -9.37
CA TYR A 56 17.48 3.30 -10.58
C TYR A 56 16.93 3.97 -11.84
N SER A 57 15.76 4.62 -11.78
CA SER A 57 15.21 5.35 -12.92
C SER A 57 16.15 6.47 -13.36
N ARG A 58 16.71 7.21 -12.41
CA ARG A 58 17.69 8.26 -12.70
C ARG A 58 18.97 7.68 -13.28
N PHE A 59 19.51 6.63 -12.68
CA PHE A 59 20.72 5.95 -13.18
C PHE A 59 20.54 5.45 -14.62
N TRP A 60 19.47 4.71 -14.90
CA TRP A 60 19.19 4.20 -16.23
C TRP A 60 18.98 5.31 -17.25
N ASN A 61 18.26 6.36 -16.90
CA ASN A 61 18.02 7.48 -17.82
C ASN A 61 19.32 8.21 -18.16
N MET A 62 20.18 8.49 -17.17
CA MET A 62 21.48 9.12 -17.40
C MET A 62 22.38 8.23 -18.26
N PHE A 63 22.42 6.94 -17.99
CA PHE A 63 23.18 5.97 -18.80
C PHE A 63 22.71 5.95 -20.27
N LEU A 64 21.39 5.92 -20.49
CA LEU A 64 20.82 5.98 -21.84
C LEU A 64 21.05 7.33 -22.52
N TYR A 65 21.09 8.41 -21.76
CA TYR A 65 21.46 9.73 -22.26
C TYR A 65 22.92 9.77 -22.73
N ASP A 66 23.86 9.25 -21.95
CA ASP A 66 25.27 9.18 -22.31
C ASP A 66 25.51 8.34 -23.56
N LEU A 67 24.68 7.33 -23.81
CA LEU A 67 24.70 6.52 -25.02
C LEU A 67 23.93 7.15 -26.19
N GLY A 68 23.27 8.29 -26.01
CA GLY A 68 22.50 9.00 -27.04
C GLY A 68 21.14 8.38 -27.40
N TYR A 69 20.60 7.51 -26.54
CA TYR A 69 19.29 6.89 -26.75
C TYR A 69 18.12 7.75 -26.29
N VAL A 70 18.32 8.63 -25.32
CA VAL A 70 17.32 9.60 -24.84
C VAL A 70 17.85 11.02 -24.92
N CYS A 71 16.95 12.00 -25.04
CA CYS A 71 17.32 13.39 -25.28
C CYS A 71 17.50 14.24 -24.02
N GLU A 72 17.14 13.71 -22.83
CA GLU A 72 17.25 14.39 -21.54
C GLU A 72 18.03 13.55 -20.54
N SER A 73 18.90 14.18 -19.76
CA SER A 73 19.69 13.51 -18.75
C SER A 73 18.88 13.15 -17.49
N GLU A 74 17.89 13.97 -17.13
CA GLU A 74 17.03 13.71 -15.98
C GLU A 74 15.67 13.18 -16.44
N PRO A 75 15.15 12.09 -15.78
CA PRO A 75 13.91 11.46 -16.22
C PRO A 75 12.66 12.26 -15.88
N PHE A 76 12.67 13.03 -14.78
CA PHE A 76 11.51 13.74 -14.22
C PHE A 76 11.81 15.22 -14.02
N LYS A 77 10.91 16.09 -14.48
CA LYS A 77 11.02 17.57 -14.27
C LYS A 77 10.61 17.93 -12.85
N LYS A 78 9.59 17.26 -12.32
CA LYS A 78 9.04 17.52 -10.98
C LYS A 78 8.66 16.21 -10.31
N LEU A 79 9.19 15.98 -9.12
CA LEU A 79 8.84 14.88 -8.24
C LEU A 79 7.99 15.38 -7.07
N VAL A 80 6.87 14.71 -6.81
CA VAL A 80 6.03 14.96 -5.64
C VAL A 80 5.89 13.65 -4.86
N ASN A 81 6.48 13.62 -3.68
CA ASN A 81 6.30 12.53 -2.73
C ASN A 81 5.21 12.94 -1.73
N GLN A 82 3.98 12.46 -1.93
CA GLN A 82 2.83 12.81 -1.08
C GLN A 82 2.86 12.12 0.29
N GLY A 83 3.85 11.27 0.56
CA GLY A 83 3.89 10.42 1.75
C GLY A 83 3.17 9.08 1.55
N MET A 84 3.04 8.32 2.63
CA MET A 84 2.35 7.03 2.61
C MET A 84 0.85 7.24 2.80
N ILE A 85 0.06 6.48 2.04
CA ILE A 85 -1.40 6.44 2.23
C ILE A 85 -1.66 5.82 3.61
N GLN A 86 -2.47 6.52 4.40
CA GLN A 86 -2.87 6.09 5.73
C GLN A 86 -4.31 5.56 5.70
N GLY A 87 -4.58 4.60 6.57
CA GLY A 87 -5.91 4.07 6.82
C GLY A 87 -6.18 4.04 8.32
N ARG A 88 -7.45 4.05 8.67
CA ARG A 88 -7.87 3.81 10.04
C ARG A 88 -7.79 2.30 10.30
N SER A 89 -6.95 1.88 11.24
CA SER A 89 -6.93 0.52 11.79
C SER A 89 -7.86 0.43 12.98
N ASN A 90 -8.52 -0.70 13.13
CA ASN A 90 -9.30 -1.02 14.32
C ASN A 90 -8.65 -2.19 15.07
N PHE A 91 -8.82 -2.20 16.38
CA PHE A 91 -8.20 -3.17 17.26
C PHE A 91 -9.22 -3.87 18.17
N VAL A 92 -9.02 -5.16 18.35
CA VAL A 92 -9.65 -5.95 19.40
C VAL A 92 -8.60 -6.39 20.42
N TYR A 93 -9.02 -6.60 21.66
CA TYR A 93 -8.13 -6.89 22.79
C TYR A 93 -8.40 -8.30 23.31
N ARG A 94 -7.51 -9.23 22.95
CA ARG A 94 -7.60 -10.62 23.43
C ARG A 94 -6.98 -10.74 24.81
N VAL A 95 -7.69 -11.32 25.75
CA VAL A 95 -7.16 -11.65 27.07
C VAL A 95 -6.12 -12.78 26.91
N VAL A 96 -4.89 -12.52 27.39
CA VAL A 96 -3.74 -13.42 27.20
C VAL A 96 -4.06 -14.84 27.68
N GLY A 97 -3.72 -15.83 26.87
CA GLY A 97 -3.93 -17.25 27.17
C GLY A 97 -5.38 -17.78 27.05
N THR A 98 -6.29 -16.93 26.54
CA THR A 98 -7.71 -17.28 26.37
C THR A 98 -8.22 -17.00 24.97
N ASN A 99 -9.49 -17.36 24.69
CA ASN A 99 -10.23 -16.90 23.51
C ASN A 99 -11.30 -15.85 23.87
N LYS A 100 -11.03 -15.06 24.92
CA LYS A 100 -11.90 -13.95 25.37
C LYS A 100 -11.36 -12.62 24.84
N PHE A 101 -12.27 -11.79 24.39
CA PHE A 101 -11.98 -10.44 23.87
C PHE A 101 -12.71 -9.41 24.73
N VAL A 102 -11.98 -8.43 25.22
CA VAL A 102 -12.51 -7.39 26.10
C VAL A 102 -12.65 -6.07 25.38
N SER A 103 -13.78 -5.39 25.57
CA SER A 103 -14.06 -4.06 25.00
C SER A 103 -13.03 -3.02 25.47
N LEU A 104 -12.76 -2.01 24.63
CA LEU A 104 -11.73 -1.00 24.79
C LEU A 104 -11.65 -0.41 26.21
N ASN A 105 -12.78 0.06 26.77
CA ASN A 105 -12.76 0.76 28.05
C ASN A 105 -12.63 -0.17 29.26
N LEU A 106 -12.83 -1.48 29.05
CA LEU A 106 -12.68 -2.51 30.10
C LEU A 106 -11.31 -3.18 30.09
N LYS A 107 -10.47 -2.90 29.09
CA LYS A 107 -9.18 -3.60 28.90
C LYS A 107 -8.19 -3.40 30.05
N GLY A 108 -8.32 -2.29 30.80
CA GLY A 108 -7.44 -1.96 31.92
C GLY A 108 -7.43 -3.01 33.04
N ASP A 109 -8.51 -3.78 33.16
CA ASP A 109 -8.66 -4.83 34.19
C ASP A 109 -8.04 -6.18 33.78
N TYR A 110 -7.50 -6.27 32.54
CA TYR A 110 -7.02 -7.52 31.95
C TYR A 110 -5.64 -7.35 31.33
N GLN A 111 -4.84 -8.41 31.38
CA GLN A 111 -3.65 -8.50 30.55
C GLN A 111 -4.06 -8.87 29.12
N THR A 112 -3.92 -7.95 28.18
CA THR A 112 -4.43 -8.11 26.82
C THR A 112 -3.35 -8.07 25.76
N GLN A 113 -3.62 -8.73 24.63
CA GLN A 113 -2.89 -8.61 23.36
C GLN A 113 -3.80 -7.89 22.37
N GLU A 114 -3.28 -6.83 21.77
CA GLU A 114 -3.95 -6.08 20.72
C GLU A 114 -3.84 -6.83 19.37
N ILE A 115 -4.95 -6.94 18.66
CA ILE A 115 -5.04 -7.60 17.35
C ILE A 115 -5.78 -6.66 16.39
N HIS A 116 -5.18 -6.43 15.23
CA HIS A 116 -5.84 -5.71 14.13
C HIS A 116 -7.05 -6.50 13.63
N VAL A 117 -8.12 -5.80 13.37
CA VAL A 117 -9.37 -6.37 12.85
C VAL A 117 -9.76 -5.67 11.56
N ASP A 118 -10.40 -6.43 10.65
CA ASP A 118 -10.85 -5.91 9.36
C ASP A 118 -11.81 -4.73 9.55
N VAL A 119 -11.52 -3.61 8.88
CA VAL A 119 -12.34 -2.39 8.97
C VAL A 119 -13.78 -2.60 8.50
N ASN A 120 -14.02 -3.60 7.64
CA ASN A 120 -15.35 -3.87 7.08
C ASN A 120 -16.30 -4.54 8.09
N ILE A 121 -15.77 -5.09 9.19
CA ILE A 121 -16.59 -5.69 10.26
C ILE A 121 -16.68 -4.81 11.51
N VAL A 122 -16.26 -3.54 11.38
CA VAL A 122 -16.37 -2.52 12.44
C VAL A 122 -17.17 -1.34 11.92
N LYS A 123 -18.25 -0.95 12.61
CA LYS A 123 -19.06 0.20 12.24
C LYS A 123 -19.21 1.14 13.43
N ASN A 124 -18.81 2.41 13.26
CA ASN A 124 -18.84 3.41 14.34
C ASN A 124 -18.18 2.89 15.64
N ASP A 125 -17.00 2.30 15.49
CA ASP A 125 -16.20 1.67 16.55
C ASP A 125 -16.81 0.42 17.19
N VAL A 126 -17.99 0.00 16.78
CA VAL A 126 -18.66 -1.21 17.26
C VAL A 126 -18.32 -2.39 16.35
N LEU A 127 -17.82 -3.47 16.95
CA LEU A 127 -17.52 -4.73 16.28
C LEU A 127 -18.78 -5.51 15.97
N ASP A 128 -18.89 -6.02 14.74
CA ASP A 128 -19.84 -7.08 14.41
C ASP A 128 -19.32 -8.41 14.93
N LEU A 129 -19.93 -8.92 15.99
CA LEU A 129 -19.47 -10.12 16.70
C LEU A 129 -19.59 -11.39 15.86
N ASP A 130 -20.63 -11.49 15.05
CA ASP A 130 -20.86 -12.66 14.21
C ASP A 130 -19.95 -12.66 12.99
N ALA A 131 -19.76 -11.50 12.37
CA ALA A 131 -18.78 -11.33 11.32
C ALA A 131 -17.35 -11.60 11.83
N PHE A 132 -17.01 -11.19 13.05
CA PHE A 132 -15.71 -11.47 13.66
C PHE A 132 -15.47 -12.99 13.88
N ARG A 133 -16.47 -13.72 14.40
CA ARG A 133 -16.39 -15.18 14.54
C ARG A 133 -16.24 -15.90 13.20
N ALA A 134 -16.87 -15.37 12.16
CA ALA A 134 -16.79 -15.91 10.80
C ALA A 134 -15.50 -15.53 10.07
N TRP A 135 -14.84 -14.45 10.48
CA TRP A 135 -13.68 -13.89 9.78
C TRP A 135 -12.47 -14.82 9.74
N ARG A 136 -12.20 -15.53 10.88
CA ARG A 136 -11.10 -16.49 10.97
C ARG A 136 -11.50 -17.70 11.79
N PRO A 137 -11.04 -18.92 11.39
CA PRO A 137 -11.35 -20.15 12.11
C PRO A 137 -11.00 -20.13 13.61
N GLU A 138 -9.90 -19.44 13.97
CA GLU A 138 -9.43 -19.32 15.35
C GLU A 138 -10.35 -18.49 16.25
N PHE A 139 -11.24 -17.69 15.67
CA PHE A 139 -12.19 -16.83 16.39
C PHE A 139 -13.61 -17.37 16.44
N LYS A 140 -13.85 -18.56 15.86
CA LYS A 140 -15.17 -19.17 15.80
C LYS A 140 -15.86 -19.23 17.18
N ASP A 141 -15.10 -19.59 18.21
CA ASP A 141 -15.59 -19.73 19.58
C ASP A 141 -15.16 -18.55 20.48
N ALA A 142 -15.02 -17.36 19.89
CA ALA A 142 -14.65 -16.16 20.62
C ALA A 142 -15.75 -15.76 21.60
N GLU A 143 -15.36 -15.50 22.86
CA GLU A 143 -16.19 -14.94 23.91
C GLU A 143 -15.89 -13.43 24.04
N PHE A 144 -16.91 -12.63 24.33
CA PHE A 144 -16.75 -11.18 24.42
C PHE A 144 -17.17 -10.65 25.79
N ILE A 145 -16.33 -9.77 26.33
CA ILE A 145 -16.63 -8.96 27.50
C ILE A 145 -17.06 -7.60 26.99
N LEU A 146 -18.37 -7.37 27.03
CA LEU A 146 -19.02 -6.23 26.39
C LEU A 146 -19.17 -5.05 27.34
N GLU A 147 -19.19 -3.86 26.75
CA GLU A 147 -19.52 -2.61 27.40
C GLU A 147 -20.92 -2.16 26.95
N ASN A 148 -21.86 -2.08 27.88
CA ASN A 148 -23.27 -1.72 27.60
C ASN A 148 -23.90 -2.57 26.48
N GLY A 149 -23.54 -3.86 26.39
CA GLY A 149 -24.05 -4.79 25.37
C GLY A 149 -23.37 -4.68 24.00
N GLN A 150 -22.35 -3.86 23.86
CA GLN A 150 -21.57 -3.67 22.63
C GLN A 150 -20.09 -3.95 22.86
N TYR A 151 -19.39 -4.33 21.81
CA TYR A 151 -17.93 -4.43 21.80
C TYR A 151 -17.35 -3.19 21.11
N ILE A 152 -16.67 -2.35 21.86
CA ILE A 152 -16.02 -1.15 21.33
C ILE A 152 -14.57 -1.49 20.98
N CYS A 153 -14.20 -1.25 19.73
CA CYS A 153 -12.85 -1.40 19.23
C CYS A 153 -11.97 -0.19 19.59
N GLY A 154 -10.68 -0.43 19.74
CA GLY A 154 -9.71 0.65 19.63
C GLY A 154 -9.48 1.04 18.19
N TRP A 155 -8.81 2.18 17.95
CA TRP A 155 -8.43 2.61 16.63
C TRP A 155 -7.15 3.45 16.64
N ALA A 156 -6.44 3.44 15.50
CA ALA A 156 -5.32 4.33 15.21
C ALA A 156 -5.26 4.63 13.72
N VAL A 157 -4.61 5.74 13.37
CA VAL A 157 -4.26 6.03 11.96
C VAL A 157 -2.89 5.45 11.69
N GLU A 158 -2.81 4.52 10.74
CA GLU A 158 -1.59 3.79 10.41
C GLU A 158 -1.39 3.75 8.90
N LYS A 159 -0.22 3.29 8.46
CA LYS A 159 0.02 3.00 7.04
C LYS A 159 -1.04 2.03 6.52
N MET A 160 -1.69 2.40 5.41
CA MET A 160 -2.64 1.50 4.75
C MET A 160 -1.91 0.27 4.19
N SER A 161 -2.31 -0.91 4.63
CA SER A 161 -1.78 -2.18 4.12
C SER A 161 -2.74 -3.35 4.36
N LYS A 162 -2.60 -4.39 3.55
CA LYS A 162 -3.40 -5.62 3.71
C LYS A 162 -3.15 -6.30 5.06
N SER A 163 -1.92 -6.23 5.59
CA SER A 163 -1.57 -6.85 6.88
C SER A 163 -2.17 -6.12 8.09
N MET A 164 -2.54 -4.85 7.94
CA MET A 164 -3.21 -4.05 8.96
C MET A 164 -4.74 -4.11 8.85
N PHE A 165 -5.27 -4.79 7.83
CA PHE A 165 -6.72 -4.92 7.58
C PHE A 165 -7.47 -3.57 7.52
N ASN A 166 -6.79 -2.53 7.07
CA ASN A 166 -7.27 -1.14 7.01
C ASN A 166 -7.35 -0.60 5.57
N VAL A 167 -7.40 -1.50 4.57
CA VAL A 167 -7.49 -1.14 3.16
C VAL A 167 -8.94 -0.78 2.82
N VAL A 168 -9.12 0.38 2.20
CA VAL A 168 -10.41 0.81 1.64
C VAL A 168 -10.49 0.37 0.17
N ASN A 169 -11.58 -0.32 -0.19
CA ASN A 169 -11.82 -0.71 -1.58
C ASN A 169 -12.24 0.55 -2.39
N PRO A 170 -11.58 0.85 -3.53
CA PRO A 170 -11.98 1.95 -4.41
C PRO A 170 -13.44 1.88 -4.87
N ASP A 171 -13.98 0.68 -5.14
CA ASP A 171 -15.38 0.50 -5.56
C ASP A 171 -16.35 1.03 -4.51
N PHE A 172 -16.07 0.78 -3.23
CA PHE A 172 -16.87 1.32 -2.12
C PHE A 172 -16.90 2.86 -2.11
N ILE A 173 -15.77 3.50 -2.42
CA ILE A 173 -15.70 4.97 -2.52
C ILE A 173 -16.55 5.47 -3.68
N VAL A 174 -16.48 4.80 -4.84
CA VAL A 174 -17.28 5.17 -6.04
C VAL A 174 -18.79 4.99 -5.79
N GLU A 175 -19.19 4.00 -4.99
CA GLU A 175 -20.61 3.78 -4.66
C GLU A 175 -21.13 4.80 -3.64
N GLN A 176 -20.26 5.37 -2.82
CA GLN A 176 -20.63 6.31 -1.76
C GLN A 176 -20.67 7.76 -2.24
N TYR A 177 -19.89 8.14 -3.25
CA TYR A 177 -19.71 9.50 -3.78
C TYR A 177 -19.95 9.56 -5.30
#